data_1b6b0ee8b6380cb31db18f4af51bd45b
#
_entry.id   1b6b0ee8b6380cb31db18f4af51bd45b
#
_cell.length_a   1.000
_cell.length_b   1.000
_cell.length_c   1.000
_cell.angle_alpha   90.00
_cell.angle_beta   90.00
_cell.angle_gamma   90.00
#
_symmetry.space_group_name_H-M   'P 1'
#
loop_
_entity.id
_entity.type
_entity.pdbx_description
1 polymer ?
#
loop_
_entity_poly.entity_id
_entity_poly.type
_entity_poly.pdbx_seq_one_letter_code
_entity_poly.pdbx_strand_id
1 'polypeptide(L)'
;NEIEILVNSEFETHEKVAEVALRFSKMAGQLPIFLKKKIKWIVIHGPWVDKSKCTCRWYAFRDKGIYIHTEMVEKKEQEETLIHEAGHVSIDSHFYGSHNQHVWKNAQKLDSDYISHYAKDFPDREDIAESILAWVAVRCKEKRISKLISKDIIKTIPNRLKVLDNLINDYDTYPLTCKF
;
A
#
# COMPACT_ATOMS: atom_id res chain seq x y z
N ASN A 1 1.71 17.18 3.75
CA ASN A 1 1.44 16.52 5.05
C ASN A 1 2.74 15.91 5.54
N GLU A 2 3.08 16.16 6.79
CA GLU A 2 4.13 15.45 7.49
C GLU A 2 3.59 14.09 7.96
N ILE A 3 4.39 13.05 7.81
CA ILE A 3 4.11 11.72 8.34
C ILE A 3 4.98 11.56 9.59
N GLU A 4 4.36 11.33 10.73
CA GLU A 4 5.06 11.07 11.97
C GLU A 4 5.59 9.63 11.98
N ILE A 5 6.88 9.45 12.23
CA ILE A 5 7.52 8.13 12.37
C ILE A 5 7.74 7.86 13.86
N LEU A 6 6.98 6.93 14.38
CA LEU A 6 7.03 6.52 15.79
C LEU A 6 7.76 5.18 15.90
N VAL A 7 8.86 5.15 16.63
CA VAL A 7 9.62 3.91 16.87
C VAL A 7 9.38 3.47 18.31
N ASN A 8 8.92 2.23 18.47
CA ASN A 8 8.62 1.67 19.77
C ASN A 8 9.91 1.47 20.59
N SER A 9 9.80 1.52 21.92
CA SER A 9 10.91 1.34 22.87
C SER A 9 11.50 -0.08 22.94
N GLU A 10 10.99 -1.00 22.12
CA GLU A 10 11.46 -2.39 22.04
C GLU A 10 12.87 -2.53 21.43
N PHE A 11 13.39 -1.48 20.81
CA PHE A 11 14.75 -1.46 20.25
C PHE A 11 15.78 -1.15 21.35
N GLU A 12 16.80 -2.01 21.43
CA GLU A 12 17.74 -2.04 22.57
C GLU A 12 18.64 -0.80 22.66
N THR A 13 18.94 -0.13 21.53
CA THR A 13 19.86 1.01 21.50
C THR A 13 19.32 2.20 20.69
N HIS A 14 19.79 3.41 21.02
CA HIS A 14 19.45 4.62 20.28
C HIS A 14 19.89 4.56 18.81
N GLU A 15 21.03 3.93 18.52
CA GLU A 15 21.56 3.76 17.16
C GLU A 15 20.61 2.89 16.34
N LYS A 16 20.06 1.82 16.94
CA LYS A 16 19.09 0.95 16.27
C LYS A 16 17.77 1.66 16.01
N VAL A 17 17.29 2.45 16.96
CA VAL A 17 16.12 3.32 16.78
C VAL A 17 16.32 4.26 15.59
N ALA A 18 17.47 4.96 15.55
CA ALA A 18 17.80 5.90 14.48
C ALA A 18 17.93 5.21 13.11
N GLU A 19 18.59 4.05 13.03
CA GLU A 19 18.70 3.24 11.78
C GLU A 19 17.33 2.89 11.24
N VAL A 20 16.45 2.36 12.08
CA VAL A 20 15.12 1.90 11.70
C VAL A 20 14.24 3.08 11.29
N ALA A 21 14.24 4.17 12.09
CA ALA A 21 13.51 5.39 11.76
C ALA A 21 13.91 5.95 10.39
N LEU A 22 15.23 6.08 10.14
CA LEU A 22 15.75 6.58 8.87
C LEU A 22 15.37 5.68 7.69
N ARG A 23 15.44 4.36 7.85
CA ARG A 23 15.07 3.41 6.80
C ARG A 23 13.63 3.58 6.39
N PHE A 24 12.70 3.55 7.34
CA PHE A 24 11.28 3.66 7.05
C PHE A 24 10.85 5.06 6.63
N SER A 25 11.50 6.11 7.12
CA SER A 25 11.30 7.49 6.61
C SER A 25 11.65 7.61 5.13
N LYS A 26 12.77 7.00 4.70
CA LYS A 26 13.15 6.96 3.28
C LYS A 26 12.13 6.19 2.44
N MET A 27 11.65 5.05 2.92
CA MET A 27 10.64 4.26 2.21
C MET A 27 9.31 5.02 2.11
N ALA A 28 8.84 5.63 3.21
CA ALA A 28 7.64 6.46 3.22
C ALA A 28 7.77 7.68 2.30
N GLY A 29 8.97 8.29 2.25
CA GLY A 29 9.28 9.38 1.32
C GLY A 29 9.13 8.99 -0.15
N GLN A 30 9.36 7.72 -0.48
CA GLN A 30 9.27 7.16 -1.84
C GLN A 30 7.85 6.69 -2.22
N LEU A 31 6.87 6.80 -1.34
CA LEU A 31 5.47 6.56 -1.71
C LEU A 31 4.96 7.68 -2.63
N PRO A 32 4.12 7.36 -3.62
CA PRO A 32 3.37 8.36 -4.38
C PRO A 32 2.60 9.31 -3.46
N ILE A 33 2.50 10.58 -3.83
CA ILE A 33 1.88 11.62 -2.99
C ILE A 33 0.44 11.26 -2.61
N PHE A 34 -0.34 10.69 -3.52
CA PHE A 34 -1.73 10.31 -3.26
C PHE A 34 -1.85 9.23 -2.16
N LEU A 35 -0.87 8.34 -2.02
CA LEU A 35 -0.81 7.35 -0.94
C LEU A 35 -0.37 7.96 0.40
N LYS A 36 0.45 9.02 0.37
CA LYS A 36 0.90 9.73 1.58
C LYS A 36 -0.18 10.61 2.21
N LYS A 37 -1.15 11.04 1.42
CA LYS A 37 -2.09 12.12 1.79
C LYS A 37 -2.86 11.87 3.08
N LYS A 38 -3.24 10.63 3.35
CA LYS A 38 -4.02 10.26 4.53
C LYS A 38 -3.20 9.61 5.64
N ILE A 39 -1.94 9.26 5.37
CA ILE A 39 -1.06 8.70 6.39
C ILE A 39 -0.67 9.81 7.34
N LYS A 40 -1.02 9.69 8.61
CA LYS A 40 -0.67 10.61 9.69
C LYS A 40 0.56 10.14 10.44
N TRP A 41 0.69 8.82 10.63
CA TRP A 41 1.79 8.21 11.36
C TRP A 41 2.12 6.82 10.81
N ILE A 42 3.37 6.41 11.05
CA ILE A 42 3.86 5.04 10.87
C ILE A 42 4.49 4.63 12.19
N VAL A 43 3.94 3.61 12.84
CA VAL A 43 4.47 3.04 14.08
C VAL A 43 5.33 1.82 13.74
N ILE A 44 6.56 1.81 14.24
CA ILE A 44 7.53 0.75 13.97
C ILE A 44 7.79 -0.01 15.25
N HIS A 45 7.43 -1.28 15.25
CA HIS A 45 7.71 -2.23 16.31
C HIS A 45 8.97 -3.02 16.00
N GLY A 46 9.70 -3.37 17.06
CA GLY A 46 10.87 -4.23 17.04
C GLY A 46 10.53 -5.69 16.71
N PRO A 47 11.54 -6.56 16.82
CA PRO A 47 11.34 -7.97 16.71
C PRO A 47 10.36 -8.44 17.79
N TRP A 48 9.32 -9.13 17.36
CA TRP A 48 8.33 -9.66 18.29
C TRP A 48 8.93 -10.81 19.10
N VAL A 49 9.03 -10.62 20.40
CA VAL A 49 9.66 -11.61 21.31
C VAL A 49 8.84 -12.90 21.42
N ASP A 50 7.53 -12.82 21.22
CA ASP A 50 6.64 -13.99 21.28
C ASP A 50 5.79 -14.10 20.01
N LYS A 51 6.33 -14.79 19.01
CA LYS A 51 5.66 -15.07 17.72
C LYS A 51 4.34 -15.86 17.85
N SER A 52 4.08 -16.46 19.02
CA SER A 52 2.85 -17.23 19.26
C SER A 52 1.63 -16.35 19.54
N LYS A 53 1.84 -15.08 19.90
CA LYS A 53 0.77 -14.16 20.33
C LYS A 53 0.26 -13.22 19.25
N CYS A 54 0.99 -13.02 18.18
CA CYS A 54 0.55 -12.21 17.04
C CYS A 54 1.00 -12.78 15.70
N THR A 55 0.05 -12.99 14.82
CA THR A 55 0.27 -13.30 13.39
C THR A 55 0.34 -12.04 12.53
N CYS A 56 0.24 -10.87 13.16
CA CYS A 56 0.19 -9.60 12.46
C CYS A 56 1.54 -9.28 11.86
N ARG A 57 1.61 -9.19 10.53
CA ARG A 57 2.83 -8.78 9.81
C ARG A 57 2.96 -7.27 9.83
N TRP A 58 2.15 -6.63 9.02
CA TRP A 58 1.92 -5.20 8.95
C TRP A 58 0.42 -5.00 8.87
N TYR A 59 -0.07 -3.84 9.26
CA TYR A 59 -1.50 -3.56 9.16
C TYR A 59 -1.77 -2.06 9.14
N ALA A 60 -2.83 -1.70 8.44
CA ALA A 60 -3.27 -0.33 8.24
C ALA A 60 -4.49 0.01 9.09
N PHE A 61 -4.55 1.27 9.52
CA PHE A 61 -5.76 1.90 10.01
C PHE A 61 -6.24 2.91 8.97
N ARG A 62 -7.43 2.71 8.43
CA ARG A 62 -8.03 3.61 7.44
C ARG A 62 -7.95 5.07 7.88
N ASP A 63 -7.56 5.94 6.95
CA ASP A 63 -7.45 7.39 7.14
C ASP A 63 -6.56 7.82 8.32
N LYS A 64 -5.67 6.94 8.80
CA LYS A 64 -4.82 7.19 9.98
C LYS A 64 -3.36 6.84 9.76
N GLY A 65 -3.01 5.56 9.68
CA GLY A 65 -1.61 5.19 9.64
C GLY A 65 -1.34 3.70 9.54
N ILE A 66 -0.08 3.34 9.66
CA ILE A 66 0.43 1.99 9.42
C ILE A 66 1.22 1.52 10.64
N TYR A 67 1.01 0.27 11.05
CA TYR A 67 1.84 -0.45 12.00
C TYR A 67 2.77 -1.41 11.26
N ILE A 68 4.04 -1.39 11.62
CA ILE A 68 5.10 -2.17 11.00
C ILE A 68 5.76 -3.04 12.06
N HIS A 69 5.83 -4.36 11.84
CA HIS A 69 6.67 -5.28 12.59
C HIS A 69 7.88 -5.64 11.75
N THR A 70 9.07 -5.16 12.14
CA THR A 70 10.26 -5.13 11.28
C THR A 70 10.75 -6.49 10.78
N GLU A 71 10.51 -7.57 11.53
CA GLU A 71 10.96 -8.92 11.18
C GLU A 71 9.88 -9.81 10.53
N MET A 72 8.66 -9.31 10.41
CA MET A 72 7.55 -10.10 9.89
C MET A 72 7.43 -10.06 8.37
N VAL A 73 8.18 -9.18 7.71
CA VAL A 73 8.24 -9.03 6.25
C VAL A 73 9.70 -9.02 5.83
N GLU A 74 10.07 -9.84 4.84
CA GLU A 74 11.43 -9.87 4.31
C GLU A 74 11.82 -8.50 3.74
N LYS A 75 13.07 -8.08 3.92
CA LYS A 75 13.56 -6.75 3.50
C LYS A 75 13.25 -6.43 2.03
N LYS A 76 13.30 -7.43 1.15
CA LYS A 76 13.02 -7.28 -0.29
C LYS A 76 11.53 -7.00 -0.59
N GLU A 77 10.62 -7.38 0.32
CA GLU A 77 9.16 -7.24 0.18
C GLU A 77 8.60 -6.01 0.90
N GLN A 78 9.42 -5.34 1.73
CA GLN A 78 8.95 -4.25 2.61
C GLN A 78 8.42 -3.04 1.83
N GLU A 79 9.01 -2.71 0.66
CA GLU A 79 8.52 -1.60 -0.16
C GLU A 79 7.12 -1.90 -0.73
N GLU A 80 6.92 -3.12 -1.25
CA GLU A 80 5.64 -3.57 -1.79
C GLU A 80 4.57 -3.63 -0.69
N THR A 81 4.94 -4.19 0.47
CA THR A 81 4.04 -4.23 1.64
C THR A 81 3.68 -2.82 2.11
N LEU A 82 4.63 -1.87 2.12
CA LEU A 82 4.31 -0.49 2.50
C LEU A 82 3.35 0.19 1.51
N ILE A 83 3.48 -0.07 0.22
CA ILE A 83 2.55 0.42 -0.81
C ILE A 83 1.15 -0.18 -0.60
N HIS A 84 1.08 -1.48 -0.32
CA HIS A 84 -0.17 -2.19 -0.03
C HIS A 84 -0.88 -1.58 1.19
N GLU A 85 -0.19 -1.45 2.33
CA GLU A 85 -0.77 -0.85 3.54
C GLU A 85 -1.15 0.62 3.35
N ALA A 86 -0.37 1.37 2.58
CA ALA A 86 -0.69 2.74 2.21
C ALA A 86 -1.97 2.81 1.34
N GLY A 87 -2.22 1.81 0.51
CA GLY A 87 -3.47 1.61 -0.23
C GLY A 87 -4.67 1.50 0.72
N HIS A 88 -4.58 0.66 1.74
CA HIS A 88 -5.62 0.55 2.76
C HIS A 88 -5.89 1.87 3.49
N VAL A 89 -4.82 2.57 3.90
CA VAL A 89 -4.99 3.86 4.60
C VAL A 89 -5.65 4.90 3.71
N SER A 90 -5.25 4.99 2.44
CA SER A 90 -5.54 6.16 1.62
C SER A 90 -6.71 5.98 0.65
N ILE A 91 -6.99 4.75 0.23
CA ILE A 91 -7.91 4.47 -0.88
C ILE A 91 -9.14 3.68 -0.44
N ASP A 92 -9.03 2.76 0.51
CA ASP A 92 -10.15 1.89 0.91
C ASP A 92 -11.42 2.65 1.25
N SER A 93 -11.32 3.73 2.02
CA SER A 93 -12.48 4.54 2.43
C SER A 93 -13.20 5.23 1.26
N HIS A 94 -12.53 5.34 0.09
CA HIS A 94 -13.17 5.87 -1.12
C HIS A 94 -14.15 4.87 -1.72
N PHE A 95 -13.89 3.57 -1.58
CA PHE A 95 -14.72 2.52 -2.16
C PHE A 95 -15.49 1.74 -1.09
N TYR A 96 -14.80 1.08 -0.15
CA TYR A 96 -15.45 0.22 0.84
C TYR A 96 -16.34 1.00 1.80
N GLY A 97 -17.63 0.62 1.85
CA GLY A 97 -18.62 1.26 2.69
C GLY A 97 -19.05 2.65 2.20
N SER A 98 -18.67 3.06 1.00
CA SER A 98 -19.04 4.32 0.38
C SER A 98 -20.05 4.13 -0.77
N HIS A 99 -20.60 5.24 -1.26
CA HIS A 99 -21.42 5.23 -2.47
C HIS A 99 -20.68 4.78 -3.73
N ASN A 100 -19.34 4.83 -3.74
CA ASN A 100 -18.50 4.38 -4.85
C ASN A 100 -18.22 2.88 -4.84
N GLN A 101 -18.67 2.12 -3.85
CA GLN A 101 -18.42 0.68 -3.76
C GLN A 101 -18.90 -0.07 -5.02
N HIS A 102 -20.02 0.35 -5.60
CA HIS A 102 -20.55 -0.26 -6.81
C HIS A 102 -19.62 -0.09 -8.04
N VAL A 103 -18.86 1.01 -8.12
CA VAL A 103 -17.89 1.27 -9.18
C VAL A 103 -16.77 0.22 -9.14
N TRP A 104 -16.21 -0.02 -7.93
CA TRP A 104 -15.18 -1.04 -7.74
C TRP A 104 -15.71 -2.45 -8.05
N LYS A 105 -16.88 -2.79 -7.52
CA LYS A 105 -17.52 -4.10 -7.75
C LYS A 105 -17.83 -4.36 -9.23
N ASN A 106 -18.22 -3.35 -9.98
CA ASN A 106 -18.41 -3.48 -11.42
C ASN A 106 -17.08 -3.71 -12.15
N ALA A 107 -16.00 -3.01 -11.78
CA ALA A 107 -14.70 -3.25 -12.36
C ALA A 107 -14.19 -4.68 -12.07
N GLN A 108 -14.35 -5.17 -10.82
CA GLN A 108 -14.05 -6.57 -10.48
C GLN A 108 -14.76 -7.58 -11.40
N LYS A 109 -16.04 -7.37 -11.69
CA LYS A 109 -16.85 -8.27 -12.54
C LYS A 109 -16.44 -8.23 -14.00
N LEU A 110 -15.93 -7.09 -14.47
CA LEU A 110 -15.53 -6.90 -15.88
C LEU A 110 -14.10 -7.37 -16.14
N ASP A 111 -13.28 -7.53 -15.13
CA ASP A 111 -11.92 -8.03 -15.25
C ASP A 111 -11.90 -9.57 -15.35
N SER A 112 -10.86 -10.11 -16.00
CA SER A 112 -10.77 -11.55 -16.25
C SER A 112 -10.46 -12.38 -15.00
N ASP A 113 -9.70 -11.80 -14.04
CA ASP A 113 -9.29 -12.46 -12.79
C ASP A 113 -8.86 -11.41 -11.75
N TYR A 114 -8.35 -11.87 -10.62
CA TYR A 114 -7.69 -11.06 -9.59
C TYR A 114 -6.19 -10.99 -9.82
N ILE A 115 -5.57 -9.92 -9.36
CA ILE A 115 -4.13 -9.71 -9.55
C ILE A 115 -3.27 -10.64 -8.68
N SER A 116 -3.83 -11.15 -7.60
CA SER A 116 -3.18 -12.11 -6.70
C SER A 116 -4.19 -13.08 -6.10
N HIS A 117 -3.70 -14.22 -5.57
CA HIS A 117 -4.54 -15.14 -4.80
C HIS A 117 -5.12 -14.45 -3.55
N TYR A 118 -4.35 -13.57 -2.91
CA TYR A 118 -4.80 -12.84 -1.72
C TYR A 118 -5.98 -11.90 -2.03
N ALA A 119 -5.92 -11.18 -3.14
CA ALA A 119 -7.04 -10.37 -3.63
C ALA A 119 -8.27 -11.24 -3.96
N LYS A 120 -8.06 -12.44 -4.50
CA LYS A 120 -9.13 -13.38 -4.86
C LYS A 120 -9.81 -13.99 -3.62
N ASP A 121 -9.03 -14.34 -2.62
CA ASP A 121 -9.54 -14.94 -1.39
C ASP A 121 -10.26 -13.91 -0.49
N PHE A 122 -9.87 -12.64 -0.56
CA PHE A 122 -10.42 -11.54 0.23
C PHE A 122 -10.86 -10.33 -0.63
N PRO A 123 -11.77 -10.52 -1.61
CA PRO A 123 -12.09 -9.51 -2.63
C PRO A 123 -12.75 -8.25 -2.07
N ASP A 124 -13.35 -8.33 -0.89
CA ASP A 124 -14.02 -7.23 -0.21
C ASP A 124 -13.12 -6.48 0.79
N ARG A 125 -11.85 -6.89 0.89
CA ARG A 125 -10.93 -6.35 1.86
C ARG A 125 -9.57 -6.01 1.27
N GLU A 126 -8.99 -6.91 0.47
CA GLU A 126 -7.60 -6.85 0.03
C GLU A 126 -7.45 -6.43 -1.45
N ASP A 127 -8.46 -6.63 -2.26
CA ASP A 127 -8.36 -6.42 -3.71
C ASP A 127 -8.01 -4.98 -4.12
N ILE A 128 -8.46 -3.98 -3.36
CA ILE A 128 -8.08 -2.58 -3.63
C ILE A 128 -6.58 -2.38 -3.37
N ALA A 129 -6.08 -2.80 -2.21
CA ALA A 129 -4.67 -2.62 -1.85
C ALA A 129 -3.73 -3.39 -2.79
N GLU A 130 -4.05 -4.63 -3.16
CA GLU A 130 -3.34 -5.41 -4.17
C GLU A 130 -3.36 -4.75 -5.55
N SER A 131 -4.50 -4.20 -5.96
CA SER A 131 -4.65 -3.48 -7.23
C SER A 131 -3.88 -2.15 -7.24
N ILE A 132 -3.79 -1.45 -6.11
CA ILE A 132 -2.95 -0.23 -5.95
C ILE A 132 -1.48 -0.58 -6.11
N LEU A 133 -1.00 -1.67 -5.52
CA LEU A 133 0.38 -2.14 -5.71
C LEU A 133 0.67 -2.37 -7.20
N ALA A 134 -0.22 -3.10 -7.89
CA ALA A 134 -0.13 -3.34 -9.32
C ALA A 134 -0.18 -2.04 -10.14
N TRP A 135 -1.07 -1.10 -9.78
CA TRP A 135 -1.20 0.20 -10.43
C TRP A 135 0.10 1.03 -10.29
N VAL A 136 0.67 1.12 -9.08
CA VAL A 136 1.96 1.80 -8.84
C VAL A 136 3.07 1.16 -9.70
N ALA A 137 3.11 -0.16 -9.79
CA ALA A 137 4.09 -0.86 -10.61
C ALA A 137 3.99 -0.47 -12.09
N VAL A 138 2.79 -0.47 -12.68
CA VAL A 138 2.62 -0.21 -14.13
C VAL A 138 2.57 1.28 -14.50
N ARG A 139 2.19 2.18 -13.59
CA ARG A 139 2.10 3.63 -13.87
C ARG A 139 3.28 4.43 -13.35
N CYS A 140 3.84 4.05 -12.19
CA CYS A 140 4.85 4.83 -11.50
C CYS A 140 6.24 4.21 -11.53
N LYS A 141 6.33 2.89 -11.60
CA LYS A 141 7.58 2.13 -11.48
C LYS A 141 7.80 1.19 -12.67
N GLU A 142 7.28 1.52 -13.84
CA GLU A 142 7.33 0.67 -15.05
C GLU A 142 8.75 0.16 -15.38
N LYS A 143 9.77 0.98 -15.11
CA LYS A 143 11.18 0.58 -15.32
C LYS A 143 11.70 -0.49 -14.34
N ARG A 144 10.98 -0.74 -13.24
CA ARG A 144 11.36 -1.71 -12.20
C ARG A 144 10.74 -3.09 -12.39
N ILE A 145 9.78 -3.22 -13.31
CA ILE A 145 9.14 -4.49 -13.64
C ILE A 145 9.46 -4.89 -15.08
N SER A 146 9.39 -6.18 -15.38
CA SER A 146 9.56 -6.66 -16.75
C SER A 146 8.35 -6.27 -17.63
N LYS A 147 8.58 -6.10 -18.94
CA LYS A 147 7.50 -5.87 -19.90
C LYS A 147 6.43 -6.97 -19.90
N LEU A 148 6.85 -8.20 -19.58
CA LEU A 148 5.92 -9.33 -19.46
C LEU A 148 4.98 -9.15 -18.28
N ILE A 149 5.51 -8.85 -17.10
CA ILE A 149 4.72 -8.58 -15.89
C ILE A 149 3.79 -7.39 -16.12
N SER A 150 4.28 -6.29 -16.70
CA SER A 150 3.47 -5.11 -17.00
C SER A 150 2.28 -5.47 -17.91
N LYS A 151 2.50 -6.22 -18.98
CA LYS A 151 1.44 -6.67 -19.89
C LYS A 151 0.43 -7.58 -19.20
N ASP A 152 0.90 -8.47 -18.35
CA ASP A 152 0.05 -9.41 -17.61
C ASP A 152 -0.87 -8.66 -16.63
N ILE A 153 -0.34 -7.73 -15.86
CA ILE A 153 -1.12 -6.85 -14.97
C ILE A 153 -2.22 -6.11 -15.77
N ILE A 154 -1.84 -5.43 -16.86
CA ILE A 154 -2.76 -4.64 -17.67
C ILE A 154 -3.85 -5.52 -18.30
N LYS A 155 -3.54 -6.75 -18.68
CA LYS A 155 -4.49 -7.72 -19.23
C LYS A 155 -5.44 -8.26 -18.15
N THR A 156 -4.95 -8.50 -16.95
CA THR A 156 -5.71 -9.15 -15.86
C THR A 156 -6.74 -8.22 -15.23
N ILE A 157 -6.36 -6.96 -14.95
CA ILE A 157 -7.20 -6.01 -14.21
C ILE A 157 -7.42 -4.66 -14.93
N PRO A 158 -7.73 -4.62 -16.23
CA PRO A 158 -7.81 -3.37 -17.01
C PRO A 158 -8.88 -2.40 -16.49
N ASN A 159 -10.01 -2.91 -16.01
CA ASN A 159 -11.11 -2.08 -15.52
C ASN A 159 -10.80 -1.49 -14.12
N ARG A 160 -10.19 -2.28 -13.22
CA ARG A 160 -9.73 -1.76 -11.93
C ARG A 160 -8.64 -0.71 -12.12
N LEU A 161 -7.68 -0.92 -13.03
CA LEU A 161 -6.67 0.10 -13.36
C LEU A 161 -7.33 1.40 -13.86
N LYS A 162 -8.35 1.30 -14.71
CA LYS A 162 -9.10 2.47 -15.20
C LYS A 162 -9.83 3.19 -14.08
N VAL A 163 -10.42 2.48 -13.14
CA VAL A 163 -11.08 3.08 -11.96
C VAL A 163 -10.05 3.84 -11.12
N LEU A 164 -8.87 3.27 -10.91
CA LEU A 164 -7.78 3.94 -10.18
C LEU A 164 -7.21 5.13 -10.96
N ASP A 165 -7.05 5.02 -12.28
CA ASP A 165 -6.64 6.14 -13.14
C ASP A 165 -7.61 7.33 -12.98
N ASN A 166 -8.93 7.08 -13.02
CA ASN A 166 -9.94 8.12 -12.84
C ASN A 166 -9.90 8.71 -11.44
N LEU A 167 -9.86 7.87 -10.39
CA LEU A 167 -9.79 8.34 -9.01
C LEU A 167 -8.58 9.23 -8.77
N ILE A 168 -7.42 8.86 -9.27
CA ILE A 168 -6.17 9.59 -9.03
C ILE A 168 -6.13 10.89 -9.84
N ASN A 169 -6.79 10.93 -11.01
CA ASN A 169 -6.97 12.15 -11.81
C ASN A 169 -7.95 13.13 -11.18
N ASP A 170 -9.05 12.64 -10.61
CA ASP A 170 -10.09 13.47 -9.96
C ASP A 170 -9.62 14.08 -8.62
N TYR A 171 -8.50 13.64 -8.08
CA TYR A 171 -7.82 14.38 -7.00
C TYR A 171 -7.21 15.68 -7.57
N ASP A 172 -8.06 16.63 -7.82
CA ASP A 172 -7.98 17.89 -8.59
C ASP A 172 -6.91 18.90 -8.14
N THR A 173 -5.86 18.46 -7.48
CA THR A 173 -4.79 19.33 -7.02
C THR A 173 -3.39 18.89 -7.42
N TYR A 174 -3.24 17.74 -8.05
CA TYR A 174 -1.93 17.31 -8.54
C TYR A 174 -2.07 16.55 -9.85
N PRO A 175 -1.34 16.99 -10.91
CA PRO A 175 -1.26 16.20 -12.13
C PRO A 175 -0.83 14.78 -11.77
N LEU A 176 -1.25 13.78 -12.54
CA LEU A 176 -0.84 12.39 -12.57
C LEU A 176 0.69 12.24 -12.52
N THR A 177 1.28 12.68 -11.48
CA THR A 177 2.70 12.57 -11.33
C THR A 177 2.91 11.59 -10.20
N CYS A 178 3.44 10.46 -10.58
CA CYS A 178 4.20 9.59 -9.68
C CYS A 178 5.34 10.41 -9.05
N LYS A 179 5.04 11.63 -8.59
CA LYS A 179 5.95 12.45 -7.80
C LYS A 179 6.04 11.82 -6.44
N PHE A 180 7.27 11.58 -6.03
CA PHE A 180 7.68 10.96 -4.78
C PHE A 180 8.07 12.02 -3.78
#